data_9c56442618e2faadf74f071457e327e9
#
_entry.id   9c56442618e2faadf74f071457e327e9
#
_cell.length_a   1.000
_cell.length_b   1.000
_cell.length_c   1.000
_cell.angle_alpha   90.00
_cell.angle_beta   90.00
_cell.angle_gamma   90.00
#
_symmetry.space_group_name_H-M   'P 1'
#
loop_
_entity.id
_entity.type
_entity.pdbx_description
1 polymer ?
#
loop_
_entity_poly.entity_id
_entity_poly.type
_entity_poly.pdbx_seq_one_letter_code
_entity_poly.pdbx_strand_id
1 'polypeptide(L)'
;MCIRDSFQTVTINWKNYNSKNSYDEYLTPEKSLRKEAKVISKILNSYSIKDLERIEQNCQSTISSRGINFKVYSADKKAAEEKKWPLDIIPRIILKSQWLKVRKGLIQRCKALNLFINDVYNQKKIFKDNIVPKDLVFKSQNYLKQCEGFMPKRKIWSHISGIDLIRNIDGKFLVLEDNLRVPSGVSYMLENRMVMGEVFPELFTRYRVSPINHYCNRLYHCM
;
A
#
# COMPACT_ATOMS: atom_id res chain seq x y z
N MET A 1 -34.83 35.69 -11.38
CA MET A 1 -33.72 36.35 -10.67
C MET A 1 -32.84 35.23 -10.16
N CYS A 2 -31.85 34.83 -10.97
CA CYS A 2 -30.94 33.73 -10.62
C CYS A 2 -29.88 34.26 -9.64
N ILE A 3 -29.94 33.82 -8.41
CA ILE A 3 -28.87 34.04 -7.44
C ILE A 3 -27.71 33.14 -7.88
N ARG A 4 -26.75 33.71 -8.56
CA ARG A 4 -25.42 33.11 -8.70
C ARG A 4 -24.74 33.26 -7.34
N ASP A 5 -24.89 32.25 -6.50
CA ASP A 5 -23.98 32.08 -5.35
C ASP A 5 -22.56 32.03 -5.92
N SER A 6 -21.79 33.06 -5.60
CA SER A 6 -20.38 33.12 -5.93
C SER A 6 -19.67 32.03 -5.13
N PHE A 7 -19.53 30.84 -5.73
CA PHE A 7 -18.69 29.78 -5.18
C PHE A 7 -17.26 30.32 -5.14
N GLN A 8 -16.82 30.75 -3.96
CA GLN A 8 -15.43 31.02 -3.72
C GLN A 8 -14.68 29.65 -3.82
N THR A 9 -14.13 29.39 -4.99
CA THR A 9 -13.18 28.29 -5.18
C THR A 9 -11.98 28.57 -4.29
N VAL A 10 -11.81 27.77 -3.25
CA VAL A 10 -10.69 27.94 -2.34
C VAL A 10 -9.47 27.27 -2.99
N THR A 11 -8.52 28.08 -3.40
CA THR A 11 -7.23 27.57 -3.86
C THR A 11 -6.47 27.02 -2.65
N ILE A 12 -6.15 25.72 -2.69
CA ILE A 12 -5.33 25.12 -1.63
C ILE A 12 -4.00 25.86 -1.55
N ASN A 13 -3.73 26.45 -0.41
CA ASN A 13 -2.48 27.19 -0.17
C ASN A 13 -1.36 26.25 0.28
N TRP A 14 -0.62 25.73 -0.68
CA TRP A 14 0.53 24.84 -0.42
C TRP A 14 1.72 25.53 0.24
N LYS A 15 1.79 26.87 0.30
CA LYS A 15 2.93 27.62 0.83
C LYS A 15 3.18 27.36 2.32
N ASN A 16 2.10 27.18 3.07
CA ASN A 16 2.18 26.94 4.53
C ASN A 16 2.32 25.45 4.87
N TYR A 17 2.21 24.58 3.90
CA TYR A 17 2.37 23.14 4.11
C TYR A 17 3.85 22.79 4.30
N ASN A 18 4.13 21.88 5.23
CA ASN A 18 5.47 21.39 5.53
C ASN A 18 5.46 19.86 5.65
N SER A 19 6.17 19.18 4.78
CA SER A 19 6.31 17.73 4.74
C SER A 19 7.22 17.14 5.84
N LYS A 20 7.77 17.96 6.73
CA LYS A 20 8.57 17.54 7.90
C LYS A 20 9.68 16.53 7.54
N ASN A 21 10.52 16.81 6.59
CA ASN A 21 11.62 15.93 6.15
C ASN A 21 11.17 14.60 5.53
N SER A 22 9.92 14.51 5.07
CA SER A 22 9.42 13.37 4.32
C SER A 22 9.36 13.69 2.82
N TYR A 23 9.45 12.67 1.98
CA TYR A 23 9.16 12.84 0.57
C TYR A 23 7.68 13.17 0.38
N ASP A 24 7.41 14.21 -0.38
CA ASP A 24 6.06 14.63 -0.71
C ASP A 24 5.76 14.33 -2.18
N GLU A 25 4.62 13.68 -2.46
CA GLU A 25 4.21 13.34 -3.83
C GLU A 25 3.67 14.53 -4.61
N TYR A 26 3.29 15.62 -3.92
CA TYR A 26 2.70 16.82 -4.53
C TYR A 26 3.70 17.94 -4.69
N LEU A 27 4.57 18.15 -3.70
CA LEU A 27 5.50 19.27 -3.66
C LEU A 27 6.95 18.85 -3.84
N THR A 28 7.72 19.71 -4.48
CA THR A 28 9.18 19.65 -4.47
C THR A 28 9.71 20.23 -3.15
N PRO A 29 11.00 20.03 -2.81
CA PRO A 29 11.62 20.70 -1.65
C PRO A 29 11.47 22.23 -1.68
N GLU A 30 11.44 22.84 -2.88
CA GLU A 30 11.24 24.27 -3.11
C GLU A 30 9.77 24.69 -3.02
N LYS A 31 8.88 23.81 -2.52
CA LYS A 31 7.43 24.04 -2.39
C LYS A 31 6.69 24.32 -3.70
N SER A 32 7.23 23.85 -4.81
CA SER A 32 6.57 23.91 -6.13
C SER A 32 5.82 22.62 -6.41
N LEU A 33 4.65 22.69 -7.08
CA LEU A 33 3.89 21.51 -7.48
C LEU A 33 4.69 20.64 -8.44
N ARG A 34 4.83 19.36 -8.11
CA ARG A 34 5.40 18.36 -9.01
C ARG A 34 4.54 18.24 -10.28
N LYS A 35 5.19 17.93 -11.40
CA LYS A 35 4.53 17.80 -12.70
C LYS A 35 3.34 16.82 -12.63
N GLU A 36 3.54 15.68 -11.98
CA GLU A 36 2.56 14.63 -11.78
C GLU A 36 1.38 15.04 -10.89
N ALA A 37 1.56 15.98 -9.98
CA ALA A 37 0.54 16.45 -9.07
C ALA A 37 -0.34 17.57 -9.67
N LYS A 38 0.08 18.20 -10.78
CA LYS A 38 -0.63 19.37 -11.34
C LYS A 38 -2.09 19.09 -11.67
N VAL A 39 -2.40 17.94 -12.26
CA VAL A 39 -3.77 17.62 -12.66
C VAL A 39 -4.66 17.38 -11.44
N ILE A 40 -4.19 16.58 -10.49
CA ILE A 40 -4.97 16.29 -9.27
C ILE A 40 -5.14 17.53 -8.40
N SER A 41 -4.10 18.37 -8.29
CA SER A 41 -4.18 19.65 -7.59
C SER A 41 -5.22 20.57 -8.24
N LYS A 42 -5.31 20.58 -9.59
CA LYS A 42 -6.36 21.34 -10.29
C LYS A 42 -7.77 20.81 -9.98
N ILE A 43 -7.94 19.49 -9.89
CA ILE A 43 -9.21 18.87 -9.52
C ILE A 43 -9.57 19.23 -8.07
N LEU A 44 -8.63 19.06 -7.13
CA LEU A 44 -8.85 19.40 -5.73
C LEU A 44 -9.18 20.89 -5.55
N ASN A 45 -8.54 21.78 -6.29
CA ASN A 45 -8.81 23.22 -6.25
C ASN A 45 -10.15 23.62 -6.91
N SER A 46 -10.84 22.71 -7.61
CA SER A 46 -12.19 22.97 -8.13
C SER A 46 -13.29 22.75 -7.08
N TYR A 47 -12.95 22.16 -5.95
CA TYR A 47 -13.85 21.98 -4.81
C TYR A 47 -13.70 23.09 -3.79
N SER A 48 -14.80 23.47 -3.13
CA SER A 48 -14.73 24.27 -1.92
C SER A 48 -14.28 23.41 -0.71
N ILE A 49 -13.86 24.06 0.38
CA ILE A 49 -13.53 23.32 1.62
C ILE A 49 -14.75 22.49 2.09
N LYS A 50 -15.95 23.08 2.04
CA LYS A 50 -17.19 22.38 2.39
C LYS A 50 -17.46 21.17 1.51
N ASP A 51 -17.11 21.23 0.23
CA ASP A 51 -17.25 20.09 -0.68
C ASP A 51 -16.26 18.97 -0.30
N LEU A 52 -15.01 19.32 0.01
CA LEU A 52 -14.00 18.35 0.46
C LEU A 52 -14.39 17.70 1.79
N GLU A 53 -14.88 18.46 2.76
CA GLU A 53 -15.42 17.95 4.03
C GLU A 53 -16.59 16.99 3.80
N ARG A 54 -17.52 17.34 2.90
CA ARG A 54 -18.64 16.47 2.51
C ARG A 54 -18.17 15.20 1.84
N ILE A 55 -17.16 15.28 0.96
CA ILE A 55 -16.54 14.14 0.31
C ILE A 55 -15.90 13.22 1.34
N GLU A 56 -15.17 13.76 2.30
CA GLU A 56 -14.57 13.00 3.39
C GLU A 56 -15.62 12.30 4.24
N GLN A 57 -16.70 13.00 4.63
CA GLN A 57 -17.82 12.42 5.36
C GLN A 57 -18.51 11.29 4.59
N ASN A 58 -18.75 11.48 3.29
CA ASN A 58 -19.31 10.45 2.41
C ASN A 58 -18.38 9.23 2.32
N CYS A 59 -17.09 9.46 2.22
CA CYS A 59 -16.07 8.42 2.22
C CYS A 59 -16.12 7.59 3.52
N GLN A 60 -16.13 8.25 4.67
CA GLN A 60 -16.24 7.62 5.98
C GLN A 60 -17.56 6.85 6.15
N SER A 61 -18.68 7.41 5.67
CA SER A 61 -19.99 6.75 5.70
C SER A 61 -20.01 5.51 4.82
N THR A 62 -19.44 5.58 3.63
CA THR A 62 -19.33 4.44 2.70
C THR A 62 -18.48 3.32 3.29
N ILE A 63 -17.33 3.65 3.88
CA ILE A 63 -16.46 2.68 4.57
C ILE A 63 -17.21 2.00 5.72
N SER A 64 -17.91 2.79 6.54
CA SER A 64 -18.66 2.26 7.69
C SER A 64 -19.83 1.36 7.25
N SER A 65 -20.58 1.75 6.21
CA SER A 65 -21.72 0.97 5.70
C SER A 65 -21.28 -0.37 5.06
N ARG A 66 -20.06 -0.44 4.56
CA ARG A 66 -19.45 -1.67 4.02
C ARG A 66 -18.83 -2.55 5.10
N GLY A 67 -18.88 -2.13 6.38
CA GLY A 67 -18.31 -2.88 7.49
C GLY A 67 -16.77 -2.97 7.44
N ILE A 68 -16.11 -2.00 6.83
CA ILE A 68 -14.65 -1.98 6.69
C ILE A 68 -14.05 -1.42 7.97
N ASN A 69 -13.68 -2.31 8.87
CA ASN A 69 -13.11 -2.01 10.18
C ASN A 69 -11.83 -2.82 10.38
N PHE A 70 -11.01 -2.40 11.34
CA PHE A 70 -9.86 -3.20 11.77
C PHE A 70 -9.80 -3.27 13.29
N LYS A 71 -9.27 -4.38 13.78
CA LYS A 71 -9.12 -4.61 15.22
C LYS A 71 -7.72 -4.26 15.67
N VAL A 72 -7.62 -3.40 16.68
CA VAL A 72 -6.34 -3.07 17.31
C VAL A 72 -6.20 -3.91 18.58
N TYR A 73 -5.15 -4.71 18.61
CA TYR A 73 -4.76 -5.49 19.78
C TYR A 73 -3.69 -4.71 20.54
N SER A 74 -3.99 -4.30 21.77
CA SER A 74 -2.98 -3.73 22.67
C SER A 74 -2.62 -4.74 23.75
N ALA A 75 -1.35 -4.77 24.16
CA ALA A 75 -0.88 -5.70 25.19
C ALA A 75 -1.63 -5.58 26.51
N ASP A 76 -2.16 -4.39 26.80
CA ASP A 76 -2.81 -4.06 28.05
C ASP A 76 -4.35 -4.21 28.04
N LYS A 77 -4.94 -4.50 26.87
CA LYS A 77 -6.41 -4.62 26.75
C LYS A 77 -6.81 -6.07 26.50
N LYS A 78 -7.70 -6.59 27.37
CA LYS A 78 -8.27 -7.95 27.25
C LYS A 78 -9.18 -8.13 26.04
N ALA A 79 -9.61 -7.05 25.37
CA ALA A 79 -10.46 -7.09 24.19
C ALA A 79 -9.85 -6.24 23.07
N ALA A 80 -9.97 -6.71 21.84
CA ALA A 80 -9.60 -5.93 20.66
C ALA A 80 -10.56 -4.73 20.51
N GLU A 81 -10.00 -3.55 20.31
CA GLU A 81 -10.79 -2.36 19.99
C GLU A 81 -11.02 -2.31 18.48
N GLU A 82 -12.29 -2.25 18.08
CA GLU A 82 -12.65 -2.10 16.68
C GLU A 82 -12.56 -0.63 16.28
N LYS A 83 -11.75 -0.32 15.27
CA LYS A 83 -11.57 1.04 14.75
C LYS A 83 -12.03 1.11 13.30
N LYS A 84 -12.62 2.25 12.96
CA LYS A 84 -12.95 2.57 11.59
C LYS A 84 -11.68 2.65 10.75
N TRP A 85 -11.74 2.18 9.51
CA TRP A 85 -10.64 2.27 8.56
C TRP A 85 -10.41 3.74 8.16
N PRO A 86 -9.22 4.32 8.42
CA PRO A 86 -8.93 5.69 8.03
C PRO A 86 -8.51 5.74 6.56
N LEU A 87 -9.35 6.33 5.71
CA LEU A 87 -9.00 6.58 4.32
C LEU A 87 -8.80 8.06 4.09
N ASP A 88 -7.59 8.44 3.69
CA ASP A 88 -7.29 9.79 3.23
C ASP A 88 -7.87 9.99 1.82
N ILE A 89 -8.65 11.05 1.63
CA ILE A 89 -9.25 11.39 0.33
C ILE A 89 -8.23 11.98 -0.66
N ILE A 90 -7.05 12.38 -0.19
CA ILE A 90 -5.97 12.89 -1.04
C ILE A 90 -5.07 11.72 -1.42
N PRO A 91 -5.17 11.19 -2.65
CA PRO A 91 -4.47 9.97 -3.03
C PRO A 91 -2.96 10.20 -3.21
N ARG A 92 -2.16 9.25 -2.79
CA ARG A 92 -0.73 9.21 -3.11
C ARG A 92 -0.51 8.91 -4.59
N ILE A 93 0.44 9.61 -5.20
CA ILE A 93 0.74 9.49 -6.63
C ILE A 93 1.97 8.61 -6.81
N ILE A 94 1.79 7.46 -7.50
CA ILE A 94 2.88 6.58 -7.90
C ILE A 94 2.87 6.48 -9.42
N LEU A 95 3.90 7.02 -10.07
CA LEU A 95 4.01 6.98 -11.53
C LEU A 95 4.24 5.55 -12.03
N LYS A 96 3.71 5.24 -13.22
CA LYS A 96 3.88 3.93 -13.86
C LYS A 96 5.36 3.55 -14.00
N SER A 97 6.23 4.50 -14.35
CA SER A 97 7.68 4.27 -14.48
C SER A 97 8.32 3.88 -13.14
N GLN A 98 7.93 4.55 -12.05
CA GLN A 98 8.37 4.23 -10.70
C GLN A 98 7.89 2.84 -10.29
N TRP A 99 6.59 2.57 -10.51
CA TRP A 99 5.99 1.27 -10.18
C TRP A 99 6.64 0.11 -10.95
N LEU A 100 6.94 0.27 -12.23
CA LEU A 100 7.61 -0.77 -13.02
C LEU A 100 9.00 -1.10 -12.46
N LYS A 101 9.76 -0.10 -11.99
CA LYS A 101 11.06 -0.31 -11.35
C LYS A 101 10.89 -1.06 -10.02
N VAL A 102 9.97 -0.62 -9.17
CA VAL A 102 9.66 -1.26 -7.89
C VAL A 102 9.21 -2.71 -8.12
N ARG A 103 8.25 -2.93 -9.02
CA ARG A 103 7.74 -4.25 -9.37
C ARG A 103 8.85 -5.23 -9.77
N LYS A 104 9.82 -4.77 -10.59
CA LYS A 104 10.97 -5.60 -10.99
C LYS A 104 11.78 -6.04 -9.77
N GLY A 105 12.06 -5.11 -8.85
CA GLY A 105 12.77 -5.41 -7.60
C GLY A 105 12.01 -6.37 -6.70
N LEU A 106 10.69 -6.17 -6.56
CA LEU A 106 9.84 -7.05 -5.74
C LEU A 106 9.77 -8.47 -6.29
N ILE A 107 9.67 -8.65 -7.61
CA ILE A 107 9.72 -9.97 -8.25
C ILE A 107 11.05 -10.66 -7.96
N GLN A 108 12.17 -9.95 -8.06
CA GLN A 108 13.49 -10.49 -7.74
C GLN A 108 13.56 -10.90 -6.27
N ARG A 109 13.06 -10.06 -5.36
CA ARG A 109 13.02 -10.31 -3.92
C ARG A 109 12.19 -11.55 -3.58
N CYS A 110 10.98 -11.68 -4.10
CA CYS A 110 10.13 -12.85 -3.89
C CYS A 110 10.82 -14.15 -4.37
N LYS A 111 11.51 -14.11 -5.51
CA LYS A 111 12.29 -15.26 -6.00
C LYS A 111 13.43 -15.61 -5.03
N ALA A 112 14.19 -14.62 -4.57
CA ALA A 112 15.29 -14.84 -3.63
C ALA A 112 14.79 -15.41 -2.30
N LEU A 113 13.68 -14.92 -1.76
CA LEU A 113 13.08 -15.41 -0.53
C LEU A 113 12.58 -16.85 -0.67
N ASN A 114 11.95 -17.22 -1.78
CA ASN A 114 11.56 -18.61 -2.03
C ASN A 114 12.77 -19.54 -2.18
N LEU A 115 13.85 -19.11 -2.83
CA LEU A 115 15.10 -19.88 -2.90
C LEU A 115 15.74 -20.03 -1.53
N PHE A 116 15.74 -18.99 -0.71
CA PHE A 116 16.23 -19.03 0.67
C PHE A 116 15.48 -20.07 1.50
N ILE A 117 14.13 -20.02 1.51
CA ILE A 117 13.32 -20.98 2.26
C ILE A 117 13.58 -22.41 1.75
N ASN A 118 13.65 -22.58 0.44
CA ASN A 118 13.95 -23.87 -0.16
C ASN A 118 15.33 -24.42 0.27
N ASP A 119 16.35 -23.57 0.34
CA ASP A 119 17.68 -23.97 0.81
C ASP A 119 17.69 -24.31 2.29
N VAL A 120 16.99 -23.54 3.12
CA VAL A 120 16.85 -23.76 4.57
C VAL A 120 16.29 -25.16 4.87
N TYR A 121 15.25 -25.57 4.16
CA TYR A 121 14.60 -26.88 4.40
C TYR A 121 15.26 -28.05 3.67
N ASN A 122 16.18 -27.79 2.74
CA ASN A 122 16.82 -28.86 1.95
C ASN A 122 18.34 -28.86 2.04
N GLN A 123 19.05 -28.08 1.21
CA GLN A 123 20.50 -28.18 1.07
C GLN A 123 21.29 -27.48 2.17
N LYS A 124 20.70 -26.48 2.82
CA LYS A 124 21.28 -25.72 3.95
C LYS A 124 22.63 -25.06 3.61
N LYS A 125 22.83 -24.68 2.33
CA LYS A 125 24.07 -24.08 1.82
C LYS A 125 24.35 -22.75 2.49
N ILE A 126 23.34 -21.90 2.64
CA ILE A 126 23.45 -20.57 3.24
C ILE A 126 24.06 -20.59 4.64
N PHE A 127 23.86 -21.70 5.39
CA PHE A 127 24.48 -21.91 6.71
C PHE A 127 25.91 -22.43 6.60
N LYS A 128 26.22 -23.22 5.58
CA LYS A 128 27.60 -23.72 5.33
C LYS A 128 28.50 -22.57 4.90
N ASP A 129 27.95 -21.64 4.14
CA ASP A 129 28.64 -20.45 3.66
C ASP A 129 28.71 -19.32 4.71
N ASN A 130 28.19 -19.57 5.94
CA ASN A 130 28.15 -18.63 7.08
C ASN A 130 27.48 -17.27 6.75
N ILE A 131 26.59 -17.23 5.76
CA ILE A 131 25.85 -16.00 5.38
C ILE A 131 24.76 -15.69 6.40
N VAL A 132 24.07 -16.74 6.91
CA VAL A 132 23.04 -16.62 7.95
C VAL A 132 23.43 -17.51 9.14
N PRO A 133 23.41 -16.97 10.38
CA PRO A 133 23.61 -17.78 11.58
C PRO A 133 22.52 -18.86 11.72
N LYS A 134 22.92 -20.10 11.91
CA LYS A 134 21.99 -21.25 12.04
C LYS A 134 20.96 -21.05 13.15
N ASP A 135 21.40 -20.49 14.26
CA ASP A 135 20.55 -20.28 15.44
C ASP A 135 19.38 -19.36 15.20
N LEU A 136 19.51 -18.35 14.33
CA LEU A 136 18.41 -17.45 13.97
C LEU A 136 17.23 -18.21 13.33
N VAL A 137 17.53 -19.27 12.61
CA VAL A 137 16.50 -20.04 11.91
C VAL A 137 16.01 -21.20 12.77
N PHE A 138 16.93 -22.07 13.24
CA PHE A 138 16.54 -23.30 13.89
C PHE A 138 16.01 -23.14 15.33
N LYS A 139 16.32 -22.02 16.00
CA LYS A 139 15.70 -21.65 17.28
C LYS A 139 14.40 -20.88 17.16
N SER A 140 14.03 -20.48 15.93
CA SER A 140 12.77 -19.78 15.68
C SER A 140 11.58 -20.71 15.92
N GLN A 141 10.58 -20.24 16.65
CA GLN A 141 9.31 -20.96 16.84
C GLN A 141 8.54 -21.17 15.52
N ASN A 142 8.87 -20.40 14.48
CA ASN A 142 8.27 -20.51 13.15
C ASN A 142 9.00 -21.54 12.25
N TYR A 143 10.10 -22.12 12.70
CA TYR A 143 10.77 -23.19 11.95
C TYR A 143 9.99 -24.51 12.10
N LEU A 144 9.54 -25.05 10.99
CA LEU A 144 8.73 -26.26 10.95
C LEU A 144 9.59 -27.45 10.57
N LYS A 145 10.11 -28.17 11.56
CA LYS A 145 10.99 -29.32 11.35
C LYS A 145 10.39 -30.38 10.42
N GLN A 146 9.09 -30.59 10.46
CA GLN A 146 8.37 -31.50 9.56
C GLN A 146 8.45 -31.14 8.07
N CYS A 147 8.88 -29.93 7.73
CA CYS A 147 9.10 -29.50 6.36
C CYS A 147 10.51 -29.78 5.83
N GLU A 148 11.42 -30.36 6.67
CA GLU A 148 12.74 -30.71 6.21
C GLU A 148 12.69 -31.81 5.14
N GLY A 149 13.42 -31.59 4.04
CA GLY A 149 13.43 -32.49 2.89
C GLY A 149 12.19 -32.36 1.97
N PHE A 150 11.19 -31.59 2.37
CA PHE A 150 10.03 -31.35 1.52
C PHE A 150 10.38 -30.40 0.36
N MET A 151 9.88 -30.70 -0.83
CA MET A 151 10.08 -29.90 -2.03
C MET A 151 8.73 -29.55 -2.64
N PRO A 152 8.23 -28.33 -2.43
CA PRO A 152 6.98 -27.93 -3.03
C PRO A 152 7.12 -27.84 -4.57
N LYS A 153 5.99 -28.02 -5.27
CA LYS A 153 5.93 -27.87 -6.73
C LYS A 153 6.49 -26.51 -7.15
N ARG A 154 7.37 -26.51 -8.15
CA ARG A 154 8.05 -25.30 -8.64
C ARG A 154 8.93 -24.59 -7.60
N LYS A 155 9.22 -25.21 -6.45
CA LYS A 155 9.97 -24.60 -5.33
C LYS A 155 9.33 -23.31 -4.80
N ILE A 156 8.00 -23.21 -4.88
CA ILE A 156 7.26 -22.06 -4.37
C ILE A 156 6.77 -22.37 -2.97
N TRP A 157 7.36 -21.71 -1.98
CA TRP A 157 7.03 -21.81 -0.56
C TRP A 157 6.03 -20.76 -0.11
N SER A 158 6.14 -19.54 -0.66
CA SER A 158 5.21 -18.45 -0.41
C SER A 158 4.47 -18.12 -1.71
N HIS A 159 3.17 -18.41 -1.75
CA HIS A 159 2.31 -18.14 -2.91
C HIS A 159 1.83 -16.70 -2.93
N ILE A 160 1.65 -16.09 -1.76
CA ILE A 160 1.27 -14.70 -1.57
C ILE A 160 2.29 -14.07 -0.65
N SER A 161 2.92 -12.99 -1.12
CA SER A 161 3.91 -12.24 -0.36
C SER A 161 3.44 -10.80 -0.19
N GLY A 162 3.31 -10.34 1.05
CA GLY A 162 3.05 -8.94 1.38
C GLY A 162 4.36 -8.25 1.70
N ILE A 163 4.84 -7.41 0.78
CA ILE A 163 6.09 -6.67 0.97
C ILE A 163 5.76 -5.22 1.25
N ASP A 164 6.03 -4.78 2.47
CA ASP A 164 5.76 -3.42 2.90
C ASP A 164 6.86 -2.48 2.43
N LEU A 165 6.43 -1.36 1.86
CA LEU A 165 7.31 -0.37 1.27
C LEU A 165 7.16 0.97 1.98
N ILE A 166 8.28 1.62 2.20
CA ILE A 166 8.34 3.02 2.60
C ILE A 166 9.00 3.85 1.52
N ARG A 167 8.76 5.14 1.52
CA ARG A 167 9.42 6.08 0.62
C ARG A 167 10.34 6.97 1.44
N ASN A 168 11.65 6.92 1.13
CA ASN A 168 12.62 7.77 1.82
C ASN A 168 12.55 9.22 1.31
N ILE A 169 13.27 10.12 1.96
CA ILE A 169 13.29 11.54 1.62
C ILE A 169 13.73 11.82 0.16
N ASP A 170 14.57 10.97 -0.42
CA ASP A 170 15.00 11.09 -1.83
C ASP A 170 13.96 10.57 -2.81
N GLY A 171 12.81 10.09 -2.33
CA GLY A 171 11.75 9.52 -3.14
C GLY A 171 11.98 8.08 -3.60
N LYS A 172 13.00 7.39 -3.05
CA LYS A 172 13.26 5.97 -3.35
C LYS A 172 12.36 5.08 -2.50
N PHE A 173 11.82 4.02 -3.11
CA PHE A 173 11.11 2.99 -2.37
C PHE A 173 12.10 2.03 -1.72
N LEU A 174 11.93 1.81 -0.43
CA LEU A 174 12.68 0.88 0.40
C LEU A 174 11.73 -0.18 0.93
N VAL A 175 12.22 -1.41 1.08
CA VAL A 175 11.47 -2.48 1.76
C VAL A 175 11.57 -2.28 3.25
N LEU A 176 10.43 -2.26 3.93
CA LEU A 176 10.32 -2.22 5.38
C LEU A 176 10.32 -3.63 5.94
N GLU A 177 9.43 -4.50 5.44
CA GLU A 177 9.33 -5.90 5.86
C GLU A 177 8.77 -6.80 4.77
N ASP A 178 8.91 -8.12 4.98
CA ASP A 178 8.37 -9.17 4.12
C ASP A 178 7.41 -10.05 4.91
N ASN A 179 6.12 -9.98 4.59
CA ASN A 179 5.10 -10.84 5.15
C ASN A 179 4.88 -12.04 4.21
N LEU A 180 5.52 -13.18 4.52
CA LEU A 180 5.52 -14.35 3.63
C LEU A 180 4.55 -15.45 4.06
N ARG A 181 4.04 -15.41 5.28
CA ARG A 181 3.19 -16.46 5.81
C ARG A 181 1.70 -16.13 5.69
N VAL A 182 1.28 -15.01 6.24
CA VAL A 182 -0.13 -14.58 6.30
C VAL A 182 -0.22 -13.10 5.94
N PRO A 183 0.10 -12.71 4.71
CA PRO A 183 -0.06 -11.32 4.31
C PRO A 183 -1.53 -10.92 4.34
N SER A 184 -1.80 -9.70 4.79
CA SER A 184 -3.14 -9.13 4.86
C SER A 184 -3.20 -7.80 4.11
N GLY A 185 -4.38 -7.17 4.09
CA GLY A 185 -4.55 -5.80 3.59
C GLY A 185 -4.98 -5.67 2.14
N VAL A 186 -4.96 -6.73 1.32
CA VAL A 186 -5.37 -6.62 -0.09
C VAL A 186 -6.84 -6.26 -0.26
N SER A 187 -7.71 -6.74 0.63
CA SER A 187 -9.13 -6.36 0.64
C SER A 187 -9.32 -4.86 0.90
N TYR A 188 -8.57 -4.30 1.85
CA TYR A 188 -8.57 -2.85 2.09
C TYR A 188 -8.12 -2.06 0.84
N MET A 189 -7.11 -2.54 0.12
CA MET A 189 -6.67 -1.91 -1.12
C MET A 189 -7.78 -1.91 -2.18
N LEU A 190 -8.50 -3.02 -2.35
CA LEU A 190 -9.61 -3.14 -3.30
C LEU A 190 -10.76 -2.21 -2.91
N GLU A 191 -11.15 -2.21 -1.64
CA GLU A 191 -12.23 -1.35 -1.13
C GLU A 191 -11.85 0.14 -1.22
N ASN A 192 -10.65 0.52 -0.80
CA ASN A 192 -10.15 1.89 -0.97
C ASN A 192 -10.25 2.35 -2.42
N ARG A 193 -9.90 1.47 -3.38
CA ARG A 193 -9.98 1.78 -4.81
C ARG A 193 -11.43 1.98 -5.26
N MET A 194 -12.37 1.19 -4.77
CA MET A 194 -13.79 1.31 -5.08
C MET A 194 -14.34 2.62 -4.51
N VAL A 195 -14.13 2.88 -3.22
CA VAL A 195 -14.58 4.11 -2.55
C VAL A 195 -14.01 5.35 -3.24
N MET A 196 -12.72 5.36 -3.55
CA MET A 196 -12.11 6.49 -4.28
C MET A 196 -12.70 6.67 -5.68
N GLY A 197 -13.07 5.59 -6.37
CA GLY A 197 -13.72 5.65 -7.68
C GLY A 197 -15.13 6.23 -7.61
N GLU A 198 -15.87 5.99 -6.53
CA GLU A 198 -17.20 6.54 -6.28
C GLU A 198 -17.14 8.03 -5.89
N VAL A 199 -16.15 8.39 -5.09
CA VAL A 199 -16.00 9.73 -4.53
C VAL A 199 -15.35 10.73 -5.51
N PHE A 200 -14.37 10.27 -6.29
CA PHE A 200 -13.65 11.07 -7.28
C PHE A 200 -13.59 10.41 -8.66
N PRO A 201 -14.73 10.20 -9.34
CA PRO A 201 -14.77 9.52 -10.63
C PRO A 201 -13.92 10.23 -11.70
N GLU A 202 -13.81 11.56 -11.66
CA GLU A 202 -13.00 12.33 -12.60
C GLU A 202 -11.50 12.06 -12.47
N LEU A 203 -11.00 11.67 -11.29
CA LEU A 203 -9.60 11.26 -11.14
C LEU A 203 -9.30 10.01 -11.97
N PHE A 204 -10.21 9.04 -11.96
CA PHE A 204 -10.06 7.78 -12.69
C PHE A 204 -10.21 7.97 -14.20
N THR A 205 -11.01 8.94 -14.61
CA THR A 205 -11.19 9.29 -16.04
C THR A 205 -9.98 10.04 -16.59
N ARG A 206 -9.44 10.99 -15.84
CA ARG A 206 -8.31 11.83 -16.28
C ARG A 206 -6.94 11.17 -16.11
N TYR A 207 -6.75 10.44 -15.00
CA TYR A 207 -5.58 9.59 -14.80
C TYR A 207 -5.90 8.18 -15.25
N ARG A 208 -5.08 7.62 -16.12
CA ARG A 208 -5.17 6.18 -16.46
C ARG A 208 -4.70 5.34 -15.29
N VAL A 209 -5.49 5.33 -14.22
CA VAL A 209 -5.19 4.57 -13.01
C VAL A 209 -5.18 3.08 -13.35
N SER A 210 -4.11 2.38 -12.99
CA SER A 210 -3.99 0.94 -13.28
C SER A 210 -5.08 0.15 -12.57
N PRO A 211 -5.81 -0.75 -13.27
CA PRO A 211 -6.86 -1.55 -12.66
C PRO A 211 -6.27 -2.58 -11.68
N ILE A 212 -6.99 -2.85 -10.60
CA ILE A 212 -6.63 -3.86 -9.58
C ILE A 212 -7.73 -4.90 -9.37
N ASN A 213 -8.90 -4.74 -9.98
CA ASN A 213 -10.08 -5.59 -9.84
C ASN A 213 -9.86 -7.05 -10.28
N HIS A 214 -8.80 -7.32 -11.05
CA HIS A 214 -8.45 -8.68 -11.47
C HIS A 214 -7.66 -9.49 -10.42
N TYR A 215 -7.42 -8.92 -9.22
CA TYR A 215 -6.61 -9.57 -8.18
C TYR A 215 -7.19 -10.93 -7.77
N CYS A 216 -8.49 -11.01 -7.46
CA CYS A 216 -9.13 -12.25 -7.01
C CYS A 216 -9.04 -13.35 -8.09
N ASN A 217 -9.29 -13.01 -9.36
CA ASN A 217 -9.14 -13.96 -10.46
C ASN A 217 -7.71 -14.46 -10.62
N ARG A 218 -6.72 -13.58 -10.48
CA ARG A 218 -5.31 -13.98 -10.52
C ARG A 218 -4.94 -14.89 -9.35
N LEU A 219 -5.42 -14.60 -8.16
CA LEU A 219 -5.20 -15.45 -6.99
C LEU A 219 -5.78 -16.84 -7.22
N TYR A 220 -7.02 -16.93 -7.70
CA TYR A 220 -7.66 -18.21 -8.05
C TYR A 220 -6.84 -19.03 -9.04
N HIS A 221 -6.28 -18.41 -10.06
CA HIS A 221 -5.41 -19.10 -11.03
C HIS A 221 -4.02 -19.49 -10.50
N CYS A 222 -3.61 -18.96 -9.36
CA CYS A 222 -2.33 -19.32 -8.71
C CYS A 222 -2.49 -20.51 -7.76
N MET A 223 -3.67 -20.77 -7.27
CA MET A 223 -3.99 -21.91 -6.39
C MET A 223 -4.27 -23.18 -7.18
#